data_db252a966d4bc174ed2afa1dcae3e303
#
_entry.id   db252a966d4bc174ed2afa1dcae3e303
#
_cell.length_a   1.000
_cell.length_b   1.000
_cell.length_c   1.000
_cell.angle_alpha   90.00
_cell.angle_beta   90.00
_cell.angle_gamma   90.00
#
_symmetry.space_group_name_H-M   'P 1'
#
loop_
_entity.id
_entity.type
_entity.pdbx_description
1 polymer ?
#
loop_
_entity_poly.entity_id
_entity_poly.type
_entity_poly.pdbx_seq_one_letter_code
_entity_poly.pdbx_strand_id
1 'polypeptide(L)'
;MSESVVNRIGKYEVLGKLGDGATSMVYLAKDDFNDRQVAVKLVSQAALRDETRGQLMHRLFLTEASLAGKLNHPHIVEIYDAVADEDNAYIVMEYVSGGTLQRFTRPDNLLAIGDVIEVVYKCAKALEFASQLGVIHRDIKPANILVKDNTDIKVTDFGSAAIMLTERTVVDGIGTPAYMSPEQHLNQPLNLQTDIYALGVVMFQLLTGRLPFTADNIAGLANQILNGETPLPSEIRQDIPSEIDVVVRRAMARDQSVRYMAWEQFANDLAAIAAGVPLPKHGVLDTEKFNTLRTLSFFKTFGDVELWEVLRFSEWMDVAKDGVIIKEGDPGDFFGIIVSGEARVLRKRRLLSLLKAGECVGEMAYLGGADTLRSADVVAATDLRMIKIGVKKLEHASEICRLNFDRTYLRILVERLTAANSKLAGI
;
A
#
# COMPACT_ATOMS: atom_id res chain seq x y z
N MET A 1 -7.80 -39.10 -13.27
CA MET A 1 -9.07 -38.58 -12.75
C MET A 1 -9.26 -37.21 -13.37
N SER A 2 -10.33 -37.01 -14.17
CA SER A 2 -10.60 -35.72 -14.80
C SER A 2 -10.87 -34.70 -13.72
N GLU A 3 -10.07 -33.63 -13.65
CA GLU A 3 -10.41 -32.46 -12.83
C GLU A 3 -11.79 -31.97 -13.27
N SER A 4 -12.74 -32.01 -12.36
CA SER A 4 -14.06 -31.43 -12.59
C SER A 4 -13.87 -29.93 -12.79
N VAL A 5 -14.13 -29.44 -14.00
CA VAL A 5 -14.07 -28.02 -14.33
C VAL A 5 -15.12 -27.31 -13.46
N VAL A 6 -14.68 -26.55 -12.49
CA VAL A 6 -15.57 -25.71 -11.65
C VAL A 6 -16.00 -24.53 -12.50
N ASN A 7 -17.25 -24.52 -12.95
CA ASN A 7 -17.77 -23.44 -13.80
C ASN A 7 -18.34 -22.26 -12.99
N ARG A 8 -18.78 -22.50 -11.73
CA ARG A 8 -19.33 -21.46 -10.83
C ARG A 8 -18.98 -21.75 -9.38
N ILE A 9 -18.76 -20.70 -8.61
CA ILE A 9 -18.63 -20.73 -7.15
C ILE A 9 -19.65 -19.74 -6.60
N GLY A 10 -20.73 -20.25 -5.98
CA GLY A 10 -21.88 -19.45 -5.62
C GLY A 10 -22.44 -18.67 -6.82
N LYS A 11 -22.52 -17.34 -6.70
CA LYS A 11 -23.01 -16.45 -7.78
C LYS A 11 -21.91 -16.08 -8.82
N TYR A 12 -20.65 -16.42 -8.58
CA TYR A 12 -19.50 -16.00 -9.40
C TYR A 12 -19.22 -17.01 -10.52
N GLU A 13 -19.08 -16.53 -11.77
CA GLU A 13 -18.67 -17.34 -12.91
C GLU A 13 -17.16 -17.50 -12.93
N VAL A 14 -16.66 -18.73 -12.96
CA VAL A 14 -15.22 -19.04 -12.97
C VAL A 14 -14.66 -18.84 -14.37
N LEU A 15 -13.66 -17.98 -14.50
CA LEU A 15 -12.95 -17.69 -15.74
C LEU A 15 -11.64 -18.47 -15.88
N GLY A 16 -11.03 -18.85 -14.74
CA GLY A 16 -9.78 -19.60 -14.75
C GLY A 16 -9.22 -19.82 -13.35
N LYS A 17 -8.16 -20.63 -13.24
CA LYS A 17 -7.45 -20.89 -11.99
C LYS A 17 -6.26 -19.94 -11.87
N LEU A 18 -6.12 -19.25 -10.74
CA LEU A 18 -5.02 -18.31 -10.45
C LEU A 18 -3.91 -18.95 -9.62
N GLY A 19 -4.25 -19.86 -8.72
CA GLY A 19 -3.27 -20.47 -7.84
C GLY A 19 -3.79 -21.72 -7.13
N ASP A 20 -2.84 -22.52 -6.63
CA ASP A 20 -3.04 -23.77 -5.93
C ASP A 20 -2.32 -23.70 -4.60
N GLY A 21 -3.06 -23.67 -3.51
CA GLY A 21 -2.51 -23.74 -2.15
C GLY A 21 -2.74 -25.13 -1.54
N ALA A 22 -2.03 -25.43 -0.46
CA ALA A 22 -2.14 -26.73 0.21
C ALA A 22 -3.56 -27.04 0.72
N THR A 23 -4.35 -26.03 1.02
CA THR A 23 -5.70 -26.15 1.64
C THR A 23 -6.78 -25.37 0.90
N SER A 24 -6.43 -24.59 -0.12
CA SER A 24 -7.37 -23.75 -0.87
C SER A 24 -6.93 -23.57 -2.31
N MET A 25 -7.89 -23.32 -3.20
CA MET A 25 -7.66 -22.96 -4.59
C MET A 25 -8.14 -21.54 -4.85
N VAL A 26 -7.40 -20.77 -5.62
CA VAL A 26 -7.78 -19.40 -5.99
C VAL A 26 -8.17 -19.38 -7.46
N TYR A 27 -9.36 -18.86 -7.75
CA TYR A 27 -9.92 -18.73 -9.08
C TYR A 27 -10.10 -17.28 -9.47
N LEU A 28 -9.84 -16.97 -10.74
CA LEU A 28 -10.36 -15.76 -11.37
C LEU A 28 -11.84 -16.00 -11.68
N ALA A 29 -12.68 -15.08 -11.27
CA ALA A 29 -14.12 -15.19 -11.53
C ALA A 29 -14.70 -13.81 -11.91
N LYS A 30 -15.91 -13.83 -12.47
CA LYS A 30 -16.69 -12.64 -12.80
C LYS A 30 -17.81 -12.45 -11.78
N ASP A 31 -17.91 -11.24 -11.27
CA ASP A 31 -19.05 -10.74 -10.49
C ASP A 31 -20.00 -10.01 -11.46
N ASP A 32 -21.01 -10.72 -11.98
CA ASP A 32 -21.93 -10.16 -12.96
C ASP A 32 -22.78 -9.02 -12.41
N PHE A 33 -23.00 -8.97 -11.10
CA PHE A 33 -23.80 -7.93 -10.46
C PHE A 33 -23.06 -6.58 -10.44
N ASN A 34 -21.75 -6.61 -10.16
CA ASN A 34 -20.91 -5.40 -10.10
C ASN A 34 -20.07 -5.20 -11.37
N ASP A 35 -20.26 -6.04 -12.40
CA ASP A 35 -19.51 -6.04 -13.67
C ASP A 35 -17.98 -5.91 -13.47
N ARG A 36 -17.42 -6.75 -12.61
CA ARG A 36 -15.98 -6.74 -12.29
C ARG A 36 -15.40 -8.14 -12.20
N GLN A 37 -14.08 -8.23 -12.42
CA GLN A 37 -13.30 -9.43 -12.12
C GLN A 37 -12.94 -9.48 -10.63
N VAL A 38 -13.02 -10.67 -10.05
CA VAL A 38 -12.71 -10.95 -8.65
C VAL A 38 -11.83 -12.18 -8.52
N ALA A 39 -11.06 -12.27 -7.44
CA ALA A 39 -10.40 -13.51 -7.05
C ALA A 39 -11.29 -14.23 -6.01
N VAL A 40 -11.51 -15.52 -6.22
CA VAL A 40 -12.30 -16.35 -5.31
C VAL A 40 -11.40 -17.45 -4.73
N LYS A 41 -11.12 -17.34 -3.44
CA LYS A 41 -10.36 -18.34 -2.66
C LYS A 41 -11.31 -19.38 -2.10
N LEU A 42 -11.35 -20.54 -2.73
CA LEU A 42 -12.19 -21.68 -2.33
C LEU A 42 -11.40 -22.60 -1.39
N VAL A 43 -11.89 -22.80 -0.17
CA VAL A 43 -11.27 -23.71 0.78
C VAL A 43 -11.67 -25.15 0.43
N SER A 44 -10.69 -26.06 0.45
CA SER A 44 -10.94 -27.48 0.16
C SER A 44 -11.84 -28.11 1.24
N GLN A 45 -12.93 -28.76 0.82
CA GLN A 45 -13.78 -29.52 1.73
C GLN A 45 -13.01 -30.62 2.49
N ALA A 46 -12.03 -31.24 1.83
CA ALA A 46 -11.15 -32.22 2.47
C ALA A 46 -10.36 -31.59 3.63
N ALA A 47 -9.88 -30.36 3.45
CA ALA A 47 -9.16 -29.62 4.50
C ALA A 47 -10.07 -29.22 5.67
N LEU A 48 -11.32 -28.89 5.41
CA LEU A 48 -12.30 -28.54 6.47
C LEU A 48 -12.79 -29.76 7.26
N ARG A 49 -12.86 -30.93 6.61
CA ARG A 49 -13.31 -32.20 7.21
C ARG A 49 -12.17 -33.03 7.81
N ASP A 50 -10.93 -32.57 7.74
CA ASP A 50 -9.77 -33.25 8.34
C ASP A 50 -9.92 -33.30 9.86
N GLU A 51 -9.84 -34.51 10.45
CA GLU A 51 -10.08 -34.74 11.89
C GLU A 51 -9.05 -33.99 12.77
N THR A 52 -7.86 -33.73 12.27
CA THR A 52 -6.76 -33.11 13.03
C THR A 52 -6.63 -31.61 12.77
N ARG A 53 -6.89 -31.17 11.55
CA ARG A 53 -6.64 -29.79 11.08
C ARG A 53 -7.92 -29.02 10.72
N GLY A 54 -9.06 -29.66 10.60
CA GLY A 54 -10.30 -29.03 10.14
C GLY A 54 -10.74 -27.86 11.00
N GLN A 55 -10.66 -28.00 12.34
CA GLN A 55 -10.99 -26.89 13.26
C GLN A 55 -10.05 -25.68 13.07
N LEU A 56 -8.75 -25.94 12.81
CA LEU A 56 -7.81 -24.90 12.53
C LEU A 56 -8.11 -24.19 11.22
N MET A 57 -8.39 -24.95 10.14
CA MET A 57 -8.75 -24.38 8.84
C MET A 57 -10.01 -23.53 8.93
N HIS A 58 -10.99 -23.97 9.69
CA HIS A 58 -12.21 -23.20 9.93
C HIS A 58 -11.91 -21.88 10.68
N ARG A 59 -11.06 -21.90 11.70
CA ARG A 59 -10.63 -20.67 12.41
C ARG A 59 -9.90 -19.71 11.49
N LEU A 60 -8.95 -20.19 10.67
CA LEU A 60 -8.20 -19.35 9.73
C LEU A 60 -9.14 -18.69 8.73
N PHE A 61 -10.08 -19.44 8.17
CA PHE A 61 -11.10 -18.93 7.28
C PHE A 61 -11.96 -17.84 7.97
N LEU A 62 -12.49 -18.12 9.17
CA LEU A 62 -13.29 -17.14 9.91
C LEU A 62 -12.51 -15.91 10.28
N THR A 63 -11.21 -16.04 10.61
CA THR A 63 -10.33 -14.90 10.89
C THR A 63 -10.23 -14.02 9.65
N GLU A 64 -9.90 -14.59 8.49
CA GLU A 64 -9.79 -13.83 7.24
C GLU A 64 -11.14 -13.20 6.84
N ALA A 65 -12.22 -13.94 6.94
CA ALA A 65 -13.58 -13.45 6.69
C ALA A 65 -13.97 -12.29 7.62
N SER A 66 -13.57 -12.33 8.89
CA SER A 66 -13.87 -11.28 9.88
C SER A 66 -13.17 -9.95 9.61
N LEU A 67 -12.15 -9.94 8.76
CA LEU A 67 -11.41 -8.75 8.34
C LEU A 67 -12.04 -8.06 7.13
N ALA A 68 -13.08 -8.68 6.50
CA ALA A 68 -13.83 -8.08 5.42
C ALA A 68 -14.38 -6.70 5.83
N GLY A 69 -14.13 -5.69 5.01
CA GLY A 69 -14.52 -4.31 5.26
C GLY A 69 -13.74 -3.57 6.36
N LYS A 70 -12.88 -4.24 7.13
CA LYS A 70 -12.07 -3.61 8.19
C LYS A 70 -10.70 -3.16 7.70
N LEU A 71 -10.07 -3.93 6.82
CA LEU A 71 -8.75 -3.65 6.27
C LEU A 71 -8.88 -2.90 4.92
N ASN A 72 -9.46 -1.70 4.96
CA ASN A 72 -9.56 -0.86 3.78
C ASN A 72 -8.31 0.02 3.66
N HIS A 73 -7.33 -0.43 2.86
CA HIS A 73 -6.08 0.28 2.62
C HIS A 73 -5.62 0.05 1.16
N PRO A 74 -5.10 1.06 0.45
CA PRO A 74 -4.68 0.94 -0.94
C PRO A 74 -3.70 -0.21 -1.22
N HIS A 75 -2.85 -0.55 -0.27
CA HIS A 75 -1.85 -1.64 -0.38
C HIS A 75 -2.25 -2.92 0.37
N ILE A 76 -3.54 -3.11 0.65
CA ILE A 76 -4.12 -4.37 1.14
C ILE A 76 -5.17 -4.82 0.14
N VAL A 77 -5.25 -6.13 -0.11
CA VAL A 77 -6.30 -6.71 -0.94
C VAL A 77 -7.65 -6.54 -0.25
N GLU A 78 -8.60 -5.93 -0.93
CA GLU A 78 -9.95 -5.74 -0.42
C GLU A 78 -10.73 -7.05 -0.45
N ILE A 79 -11.38 -7.40 0.66
CA ILE A 79 -12.29 -8.55 0.75
C ILE A 79 -13.71 -8.04 0.54
N TYR A 80 -14.37 -8.55 -0.50
CA TYR A 80 -15.72 -8.13 -0.89
C TYR A 80 -16.81 -8.95 -0.24
N ASP A 81 -16.57 -10.26 -0.06
CA ASP A 81 -17.58 -11.20 0.44
C ASP A 81 -16.90 -12.43 1.04
N ALA A 82 -17.54 -13.09 1.98
CA ALA A 82 -17.10 -14.36 2.55
C ALA A 82 -18.30 -15.21 2.86
N VAL A 83 -18.31 -16.44 2.34
CA VAL A 83 -19.41 -17.40 2.50
C VAL A 83 -18.88 -18.65 3.16
N ALA A 84 -19.56 -19.08 4.23
CA ALA A 84 -19.34 -20.36 4.89
C ALA A 84 -20.69 -21.05 5.09
N ASP A 85 -20.96 -22.06 4.29
CA ASP A 85 -22.08 -22.95 4.45
C ASP A 85 -21.59 -24.41 4.56
N GLU A 86 -22.52 -25.38 4.70
CA GLU A 86 -22.19 -26.81 4.89
C GLU A 86 -21.37 -27.39 3.72
N ASP A 87 -21.52 -26.83 2.52
CA ASP A 87 -20.93 -27.37 1.29
C ASP A 87 -19.81 -26.50 0.74
N ASN A 88 -19.75 -25.21 1.10
CA ASN A 88 -18.81 -24.26 0.52
C ASN A 88 -18.25 -23.28 1.55
N ALA A 89 -16.95 -23.11 1.53
CA ALA A 89 -16.28 -22.01 2.24
C ALA A 89 -15.38 -21.27 1.24
N TYR A 90 -15.72 -20.02 0.91
CA TYR A 90 -14.95 -19.23 -0.01
C TYR A 90 -14.92 -17.74 0.39
N ILE A 91 -13.83 -17.09 0.03
CA ILE A 91 -13.64 -15.64 0.20
C ILE A 91 -13.52 -15.01 -1.17
N VAL A 92 -14.26 -13.93 -1.39
CA VAL A 92 -14.23 -13.13 -2.62
C VAL A 92 -13.46 -11.85 -2.37
N MET A 93 -12.46 -11.61 -3.17
CA MET A 93 -11.55 -10.50 -2.98
C MET A 93 -11.17 -9.80 -4.29
N GLU A 94 -10.55 -8.66 -4.16
CA GLU A 94 -10.00 -7.90 -5.27
C GLU A 94 -9.04 -8.77 -6.12
N TYR A 95 -9.24 -8.73 -7.44
CA TYR A 95 -8.32 -9.36 -8.38
C TYR A 95 -7.17 -8.41 -8.72
N VAL A 96 -5.93 -8.87 -8.54
CA VAL A 96 -4.71 -8.15 -8.87
C VAL A 96 -3.99 -8.89 -9.99
N SER A 97 -3.84 -8.27 -11.16
CA SER A 97 -3.49 -8.94 -12.42
C SER A 97 -2.02 -9.32 -12.58
N GLY A 98 -1.11 -8.69 -11.84
CA GLY A 98 0.33 -8.84 -12.09
C GLY A 98 1.01 -10.00 -11.35
N GLY A 99 0.27 -10.87 -10.64
CA GLY A 99 0.83 -11.99 -9.88
C GLY A 99 1.47 -11.57 -8.56
N THR A 100 2.45 -12.34 -8.07
CA THR A 100 3.07 -12.15 -6.75
C THR A 100 4.52 -11.68 -6.85
N LEU A 101 5.08 -11.13 -5.76
CA LEU A 101 6.51 -10.79 -5.66
C LEU A 101 7.43 -12.02 -5.77
N GLN A 102 6.91 -13.23 -5.65
CA GLN A 102 7.69 -14.47 -5.75
C GLN A 102 8.49 -14.55 -7.07
N ARG A 103 7.99 -13.95 -8.16
CA ARG A 103 8.70 -13.92 -9.45
C ARG A 103 10.01 -13.11 -9.42
N PHE A 104 10.17 -12.21 -8.43
CA PHE A 104 11.34 -11.33 -8.29
C PHE A 104 12.33 -11.81 -7.21
N THR A 105 12.22 -13.05 -6.76
CA THR A 105 13.07 -13.64 -5.73
C THR A 105 14.20 -14.49 -6.28
N ARG A 106 14.50 -14.39 -7.59
CA ARG A 106 15.57 -15.13 -8.25
C ARG A 106 16.63 -14.17 -8.80
N PRO A 107 17.91 -14.55 -8.77
CA PRO A 107 19.00 -13.67 -9.21
C PRO A 107 18.89 -13.18 -10.67
N ASP A 108 18.20 -13.93 -11.52
CA ASP A 108 17.96 -13.62 -12.94
C ASP A 108 16.77 -12.68 -13.18
N ASN A 109 15.99 -12.38 -12.16
CA ASN A 109 14.79 -11.54 -12.27
C ASN A 109 14.58 -10.67 -11.02
N LEU A 110 15.55 -9.82 -10.70
CA LEU A 110 15.48 -8.91 -9.57
C LEU A 110 14.87 -7.57 -9.96
N LEU A 111 14.18 -6.95 -9.01
CA LEU A 111 13.77 -5.55 -9.11
C LEU A 111 15.00 -4.63 -9.01
N ALA A 112 14.88 -3.40 -9.51
CA ALA A 112 15.83 -2.34 -9.22
C ALA A 112 15.84 -2.04 -7.71
N ILE A 113 16.99 -1.65 -7.16
CA ILE A 113 17.13 -1.45 -5.70
C ILE A 113 16.12 -0.42 -5.18
N GLY A 114 15.94 0.69 -5.91
CA GLY A 114 14.96 1.71 -5.55
C GLY A 114 13.52 1.18 -5.55
N ASP A 115 13.18 0.30 -6.49
CA ASP A 115 11.85 -0.33 -6.56
C ASP A 115 11.63 -1.30 -5.38
N VAL A 116 12.70 -2.01 -4.92
CA VAL A 116 12.62 -2.84 -3.70
C VAL A 116 12.32 -1.98 -2.48
N ILE A 117 13.02 -0.83 -2.31
CA ILE A 117 12.77 0.10 -1.20
C ILE A 117 11.32 0.59 -1.24
N GLU A 118 10.81 0.95 -2.42
CA GLU A 118 9.42 1.40 -2.61
C GLU A 118 8.40 0.32 -2.22
N VAL A 119 8.59 -0.91 -2.71
CA VAL A 119 7.73 -2.06 -2.40
C VAL A 119 7.70 -2.33 -0.90
N VAL A 120 8.86 -2.38 -0.25
CA VAL A 120 8.98 -2.65 1.20
C VAL A 120 8.36 -1.52 2.02
N TYR A 121 8.54 -0.27 1.60
CA TYR A 121 7.89 0.89 2.23
C TYR A 121 6.37 0.78 2.18
N LYS A 122 5.79 0.49 1.01
CA LYS A 122 4.34 0.30 0.84
C LYS A 122 3.80 -0.86 1.69
N CYS A 123 4.54 -1.98 1.75
CA CYS A 123 4.22 -3.09 2.64
C CYS A 123 4.25 -2.66 4.11
N ALA A 124 5.27 -1.91 4.53
CA ALA A 124 5.39 -1.41 5.90
C ALA A 124 4.18 -0.52 6.26
N LYS A 125 3.74 0.37 5.36
CA LYS A 125 2.57 1.23 5.58
C LYS A 125 1.25 0.44 5.64
N ALA A 126 1.09 -0.61 4.81
CA ALA A 126 -0.06 -1.52 4.87
C ALA A 126 -0.12 -2.28 6.20
N LEU A 127 1.01 -2.81 6.67
CA LEU A 127 1.11 -3.56 7.91
C LEU A 127 1.03 -2.65 9.15
N GLU A 128 1.51 -1.40 9.05
CA GLU A 128 1.26 -0.38 10.07
C GLU A 128 -0.24 -0.15 10.28
N PHE A 129 -0.99 0.06 9.19
CA PHE A 129 -2.44 0.21 9.24
C PHE A 129 -3.13 -1.01 9.87
N ALA A 130 -2.77 -2.24 9.45
CA ALA A 130 -3.31 -3.46 10.05
C ALA A 130 -3.01 -3.55 11.55
N SER A 131 -1.78 -3.21 11.96
CA SER A 131 -1.35 -3.26 13.37
C SER A 131 -2.09 -2.25 14.26
N GLN A 132 -2.46 -1.07 13.74
CA GLN A 132 -3.29 -0.09 14.43
C GLN A 132 -4.71 -0.61 14.71
N LEU A 133 -5.18 -1.55 13.89
CA LEU A 133 -6.44 -2.28 14.10
C LEU A 133 -6.26 -3.55 14.96
N GLY A 134 -5.08 -3.75 15.55
CA GLY A 134 -4.75 -4.89 16.38
C GLY A 134 -4.49 -6.19 15.61
N VAL A 135 -4.20 -6.11 14.31
CA VAL A 135 -3.98 -7.28 13.44
C VAL A 135 -2.48 -7.46 13.17
N ILE A 136 -1.97 -8.69 13.41
CA ILE A 136 -0.63 -9.14 13.05
C ILE A 136 -0.79 -10.20 11.97
N HIS A 137 -0.08 -10.07 10.85
CA HIS A 137 -0.24 -10.93 9.67
C HIS A 137 0.32 -12.35 9.87
N ARG A 138 1.51 -12.50 10.45
CA ARG A 138 2.21 -13.74 10.81
C ARG A 138 2.75 -14.61 9.66
N ASP A 139 2.39 -14.33 8.41
CA ASP A 139 2.85 -15.09 7.23
C ASP A 139 3.24 -14.15 6.08
N ILE A 140 4.05 -13.13 6.39
CA ILE A 140 4.60 -12.24 5.37
C ILE A 140 5.67 -12.97 4.57
N LYS A 141 5.45 -13.07 3.25
CA LYS A 141 6.34 -13.68 2.26
C LYS A 141 6.04 -13.15 0.87
N PRO A 142 6.95 -13.28 -0.10
CA PRO A 142 6.73 -12.78 -1.46
C PRO A 142 5.49 -13.34 -2.16
N ALA A 143 5.05 -14.55 -1.82
CA ALA A 143 3.83 -15.16 -2.35
C ALA A 143 2.54 -14.47 -1.87
N ASN A 144 2.57 -13.79 -0.71
CA ASN A 144 1.44 -13.09 -0.11
C ASN A 144 1.46 -11.57 -0.38
N ILE A 145 2.30 -11.13 -1.32
CA ILE A 145 2.35 -9.74 -1.77
C ILE A 145 2.11 -9.75 -3.28
N LEU A 146 0.92 -9.28 -3.67
CA LEU A 146 0.52 -9.19 -5.07
C LEU A 146 1.09 -7.92 -5.70
N VAL A 147 1.36 -7.98 -7.00
CA VAL A 147 1.87 -6.85 -7.79
C VAL A 147 0.88 -6.58 -8.91
N LYS A 148 0.42 -5.34 -9.03
CA LYS A 148 -0.42 -4.90 -10.14
C LYS A 148 0.44 -4.44 -11.32
N ASP A 149 1.34 -3.50 -11.03
CA ASP A 149 2.26 -2.93 -11.99
C ASP A 149 3.50 -2.42 -11.23
N ASN A 150 4.72 -2.72 -11.72
CA ASN A 150 6.01 -2.32 -11.13
C ASN A 150 6.05 -2.41 -9.60
N THR A 151 5.81 -1.30 -8.92
CA THR A 151 5.82 -1.17 -7.45
C THR A 151 4.43 -0.97 -6.84
N ASP A 152 3.33 -1.03 -7.63
CA ASP A 152 1.96 -1.02 -7.08
C ASP A 152 1.65 -2.40 -6.52
N ILE A 153 1.70 -2.51 -5.19
CA ILE A 153 1.56 -3.78 -4.47
C ILE A 153 0.30 -3.82 -3.60
N LYS A 154 -0.11 -5.05 -3.30
CA LYS A 154 -1.15 -5.32 -2.30
C LYS A 154 -0.80 -6.54 -1.46
N VAL A 155 -0.80 -6.37 -0.13
CA VAL A 155 -0.65 -7.48 0.83
C VAL A 155 -1.96 -8.26 0.88
N THR A 156 -1.86 -9.59 0.85
CA THR A 156 -3.01 -10.51 0.88
C THR A 156 -2.79 -11.62 1.90
N ASP A 157 -3.80 -12.44 2.11
CA ASP A 157 -3.69 -13.68 2.90
C ASP A 157 -3.55 -13.45 4.42
N PHE A 158 -4.42 -12.62 4.98
CA PHE A 158 -4.52 -12.39 6.43
C PHE A 158 -5.15 -13.57 7.20
N GLY A 159 -5.31 -14.75 6.57
CA GLY A 159 -5.88 -15.93 7.21
C GLY A 159 -5.10 -16.40 8.43
N SER A 160 -3.78 -16.21 8.44
CA SER A 160 -2.90 -16.50 9.60
C SER A 160 -2.90 -15.38 10.64
N ALA A 161 -3.59 -14.26 10.40
CA ALA A 161 -3.61 -13.11 11.29
C ALA A 161 -4.22 -13.45 12.66
N ALA A 162 -3.70 -12.84 13.71
CA ALA A 162 -4.31 -12.88 15.02
C ALA A 162 -4.60 -11.48 15.51
N ILE A 163 -5.73 -11.34 16.16
CA ILE A 163 -6.07 -10.14 16.90
C ILE A 163 -5.24 -10.15 18.19
N MET A 164 -4.51 -9.08 18.48
CA MET A 164 -3.58 -8.97 19.62
C MET A 164 -4.22 -9.25 20.99
N LEU A 165 -5.55 -9.25 21.08
CA LEU A 165 -6.31 -9.36 22.33
C LEU A 165 -6.71 -10.79 22.73
N THR A 166 -6.49 -11.80 21.89
CA THR A 166 -6.90 -13.19 22.17
C THR A 166 -5.72 -14.14 22.14
N GLU A 167 -5.39 -14.61 23.32
CA GLU A 167 -4.61 -15.81 23.72
C GLU A 167 -3.56 -16.45 22.81
N ARG A 168 -2.49 -16.93 23.47
CA ARG A 168 -1.45 -17.83 23.01
C ARG A 168 -1.99 -18.89 22.04
N THR A 169 -2.05 -18.61 20.75
CA THR A 169 -2.33 -19.65 19.77
C THR A 169 -1.00 -20.05 19.15
N VAL A 170 -0.40 -21.07 19.72
CA VAL A 170 0.64 -21.87 19.07
C VAL A 170 -0.04 -22.57 17.91
N VAL A 171 0.19 -22.11 16.69
CA VAL A 171 -0.31 -22.77 15.49
C VAL A 171 0.86 -23.54 14.90
N ASP A 172 1.02 -24.80 15.33
CA ASP A 172 1.99 -25.72 14.74
C ASP A 172 1.77 -25.84 13.23
N GLY A 173 2.77 -25.45 12.44
CA GLY A 173 2.85 -25.77 11.01
C GLY A 173 2.19 -24.77 10.04
N ILE A 174 1.86 -23.53 10.44
CA ILE A 174 1.42 -22.47 9.52
C ILE A 174 2.59 -21.54 9.22
N GLY A 175 2.78 -21.28 7.92
CA GLY A 175 3.80 -20.38 7.38
C GLY A 175 4.93 -21.11 6.66
N THR A 176 5.71 -20.34 5.89
CA THR A 176 6.92 -20.84 5.23
C THR A 176 8.10 -20.63 6.19
N PRO A 177 8.73 -21.67 6.73
CA PRO A 177 9.68 -21.55 7.85
C PRO A 177 10.82 -20.56 7.65
N ALA A 178 11.20 -20.30 6.39
CA ALA A 178 12.29 -19.38 6.04
C ALA A 178 12.03 -17.90 6.33
N TYR A 179 10.75 -17.49 6.45
CA TYR A 179 10.36 -16.11 6.77
C TYR A 179 9.90 -15.94 8.22
N MET A 180 9.78 -17.05 8.97
CA MET A 180 9.37 -17.00 10.37
C MET A 180 10.42 -16.29 11.23
N SER A 181 9.92 -15.45 12.13
CA SER A 181 10.76 -14.76 13.11
C SER A 181 11.32 -15.74 14.18
N PRO A 182 12.42 -15.38 14.88
CA PRO A 182 12.95 -16.18 15.99
C PRO A 182 11.90 -16.54 17.04
N GLU A 183 11.05 -15.58 17.41
CA GLU A 183 9.97 -15.80 18.38
C GLU A 183 8.90 -16.78 17.89
N GLN A 184 8.63 -16.85 16.55
CA GLN A 184 7.76 -17.89 15.98
C GLN A 184 8.37 -19.28 16.10
N HIS A 185 9.66 -19.44 15.79
CA HIS A 185 10.36 -20.70 15.96
C HIS A 185 10.45 -21.16 17.42
N LEU A 186 10.45 -20.23 18.37
CA LEU A 186 10.49 -20.49 19.81
C LEU A 186 9.10 -20.58 20.46
N ASN A 187 8.01 -20.47 19.68
CA ASN A 187 6.64 -20.44 20.18
C ASN A 187 6.42 -19.38 21.28
N GLN A 188 7.06 -18.22 21.14
CA GLN A 188 6.94 -17.10 22.05
C GLN A 188 5.75 -16.19 21.67
N PRO A 189 5.31 -15.30 22.57
CA PRO A 189 4.28 -14.30 22.22
C PRO A 189 4.69 -13.45 21.02
N LEU A 190 3.76 -13.28 20.08
CA LEU A 190 3.97 -12.54 18.85
C LEU A 190 3.43 -11.12 18.96
N ASN A 191 4.11 -10.18 18.32
CA ASN A 191 3.70 -8.79 18.20
C ASN A 191 4.02 -8.27 16.79
N LEU A 192 3.84 -6.97 16.52
CA LEU A 192 4.10 -6.37 15.21
C LEU A 192 5.56 -6.57 14.71
N GLN A 193 6.50 -6.78 15.63
CA GLN A 193 7.92 -6.99 15.26
C GLN A 193 8.15 -8.34 14.57
N THR A 194 7.24 -9.29 14.74
CA THR A 194 7.20 -10.56 13.99
C THR A 194 7.08 -10.31 12.49
N ASP A 195 6.13 -9.44 12.09
CA ASP A 195 5.93 -9.09 10.69
C ASP A 195 7.06 -8.18 10.16
N ILE A 196 7.65 -7.32 11.01
CA ILE A 196 8.85 -6.53 10.65
C ILE A 196 10.02 -7.44 10.29
N TYR A 197 10.26 -8.49 11.08
CA TYR A 197 11.31 -9.48 10.79
C TYR A 197 11.05 -10.15 9.44
N ALA A 198 9.85 -10.67 9.22
CA ALA A 198 9.47 -11.34 7.99
C ALA A 198 9.61 -10.41 6.76
N LEU A 199 9.21 -9.14 6.88
CA LEU A 199 9.39 -8.15 5.82
C LEU A 199 10.88 -7.82 5.59
N GLY A 200 11.72 -7.86 6.62
CA GLY A 200 13.18 -7.79 6.50
C GLY A 200 13.76 -8.94 5.68
N VAL A 201 13.27 -10.17 5.90
CA VAL A 201 13.64 -11.35 5.09
C VAL A 201 13.19 -11.20 3.64
N VAL A 202 11.97 -10.71 3.41
CA VAL A 202 11.47 -10.41 2.05
C VAL A 202 12.35 -9.38 1.37
N MET A 203 12.69 -8.28 2.06
CA MET A 203 13.58 -7.24 1.54
C MET A 203 14.93 -7.80 1.14
N PHE A 204 15.56 -8.58 2.02
CA PHE A 204 16.83 -9.26 1.73
C PHE A 204 16.73 -10.11 0.47
N GLN A 205 15.67 -10.91 0.34
CA GLN A 205 15.51 -11.81 -0.79
C GLN A 205 15.24 -11.05 -2.11
N LEU A 206 14.44 -10.00 -2.09
CA LEU A 206 14.21 -9.16 -3.27
C LEU A 206 15.47 -8.44 -3.74
N LEU A 207 16.36 -8.07 -2.82
CA LEU A 207 17.63 -7.43 -3.12
C LEU A 207 18.66 -8.39 -3.71
N THR A 208 18.72 -9.64 -3.19
CA THR A 208 19.83 -10.59 -3.46
C THR A 208 19.42 -11.78 -4.34
N GLY A 209 18.12 -12.06 -4.47
CA GLY A 209 17.58 -13.26 -5.11
C GLY A 209 17.79 -14.54 -4.30
N ARG A 210 18.16 -14.43 -3.02
CA ARG A 210 18.45 -15.57 -2.13
C ARG A 210 17.85 -15.35 -0.75
N LEU A 211 17.46 -16.43 -0.09
CA LEU A 211 17.10 -16.37 1.33
C LEU A 211 18.35 -16.13 2.20
N PRO A 212 18.22 -15.40 3.32
CA PRO A 212 19.36 -15.14 4.22
C PRO A 212 19.84 -16.41 4.93
N PHE A 213 18.92 -17.34 5.20
CA PHE A 213 19.21 -18.60 5.87
C PHE A 213 18.62 -19.77 5.07
N THR A 214 19.40 -20.83 4.90
CA THR A 214 19.00 -22.06 4.21
C THR A 214 19.62 -23.27 4.92
N ALA A 215 18.90 -24.39 4.94
CA ALA A 215 19.40 -25.64 5.46
C ALA A 215 18.67 -26.83 4.81
N ASP A 216 19.20 -28.04 4.95
CA ASP A 216 18.64 -29.25 4.37
C ASP A 216 17.37 -29.74 5.08
N ASN A 217 17.09 -29.23 6.28
CA ASN A 217 15.91 -29.58 7.07
C ASN A 217 15.44 -28.42 7.95
N ILE A 218 14.20 -28.53 8.44
CA ILE A 218 13.54 -27.47 9.23
C ILE A 218 14.31 -27.18 10.53
N ALA A 219 14.83 -28.18 11.20
CA ALA A 219 15.59 -27.98 12.46
C ALA A 219 16.90 -27.22 12.23
N GLY A 220 17.62 -27.56 11.15
CA GLY A 220 18.82 -26.83 10.73
C GLY A 220 18.51 -25.39 10.34
N LEU A 221 17.42 -25.15 9.63
CA LEU A 221 16.97 -23.82 9.27
C LEU A 221 16.61 -22.99 10.51
N ALA A 222 15.85 -23.56 11.44
CA ALA A 222 15.55 -22.93 12.72
C ALA A 222 16.83 -22.57 13.50
N ASN A 223 17.81 -23.48 13.54
CA ASN A 223 19.10 -23.19 14.18
C ASN A 223 19.85 -22.03 13.49
N GLN A 224 19.83 -21.94 12.16
CA GLN A 224 20.44 -20.81 11.44
C GLN A 224 19.72 -19.48 11.76
N ILE A 225 18.39 -19.48 11.79
CA ILE A 225 17.59 -18.29 12.14
C ILE A 225 17.88 -17.86 13.58
N LEU A 226 17.99 -18.79 14.51
CA LEU A 226 18.19 -18.49 15.94
C LEU A 226 19.63 -18.11 16.28
N ASN A 227 20.63 -18.72 15.63
CA ASN A 227 22.02 -18.65 16.07
C ASN A 227 23.01 -18.23 14.96
N GLY A 228 22.64 -18.34 13.66
CA GLY A 228 23.53 -18.04 12.53
C GLY A 228 23.79 -16.54 12.40
N GLU A 229 24.86 -16.12 11.76
CA GLU A 229 25.13 -14.72 11.44
C GLU A 229 24.21 -14.27 10.31
N THR A 230 23.61 -13.08 10.45
CA THR A 230 22.76 -12.51 9.39
C THR A 230 23.65 -11.94 8.29
N PRO A 231 23.61 -12.48 7.05
CA PRO A 231 24.45 -11.99 5.96
C PRO A 231 24.03 -10.57 5.55
N LEU A 232 24.98 -9.81 5.00
CA LEU A 232 24.71 -8.48 4.49
C LEU A 232 24.30 -8.56 3.01
N PRO A 233 23.24 -7.87 2.56
CA PRO A 233 22.89 -7.77 1.14
C PRO A 233 24.04 -7.32 0.24
N SER A 234 24.84 -6.33 0.67
CA SER A 234 25.98 -5.79 -0.09
C SER A 234 27.14 -6.78 -0.29
N GLU A 235 27.31 -7.79 0.59
CA GLU A 235 28.28 -8.88 0.43
C GLU A 235 27.91 -9.83 -0.71
N ILE A 236 26.60 -9.96 -1.00
CA ILE A 236 26.07 -10.82 -2.06
C ILE A 236 25.96 -10.08 -3.38
N ARG A 237 25.53 -8.82 -3.33
CA ARG A 237 25.32 -7.96 -4.49
C ARG A 237 25.98 -6.59 -4.24
N GLN A 238 27.16 -6.38 -4.86
CA GLN A 238 28.07 -5.26 -4.58
C GLN A 238 27.54 -3.85 -4.96
N ASP A 239 26.50 -3.75 -5.80
CA ASP A 239 25.85 -2.49 -6.13
C ASP A 239 24.82 -2.03 -5.08
N ILE A 240 24.63 -2.81 -4.00
CA ILE A 240 23.76 -2.42 -2.88
C ILE A 240 24.53 -1.50 -1.92
N PRO A 241 24.02 -0.28 -1.66
CA PRO A 241 24.60 0.63 -0.69
C PRO A 241 24.59 0.06 0.75
N SER A 242 25.62 0.34 1.51
CA SER A 242 25.79 -0.14 2.89
C SER A 242 24.70 0.37 3.86
N GLU A 243 24.05 1.47 3.55
CA GLU A 243 22.92 2.02 4.29
C GLU A 243 21.73 1.06 4.31
N ILE A 244 21.57 0.29 3.23
CA ILE A 244 20.53 -0.76 3.14
C ILE A 244 20.85 -1.92 4.07
N ASP A 245 22.12 -2.30 4.21
CA ASP A 245 22.53 -3.35 5.13
C ASP A 245 22.13 -3.03 6.57
N VAL A 246 22.26 -1.76 6.98
CA VAL A 246 21.88 -1.31 8.33
C VAL A 246 20.39 -1.55 8.57
N VAL A 247 19.55 -1.20 7.60
CA VAL A 247 18.09 -1.33 7.70
C VAL A 247 17.68 -2.81 7.71
N VAL A 248 18.23 -3.62 6.79
CA VAL A 248 17.92 -5.06 6.74
C VAL A 248 18.36 -5.75 8.02
N ARG A 249 19.59 -5.50 8.49
CA ARG A 249 20.11 -6.10 9.72
C ARG A 249 19.29 -5.72 10.94
N ARG A 250 18.84 -4.48 11.04
CA ARG A 250 17.96 -4.03 12.13
C ARG A 250 16.57 -4.67 12.04
N ALA A 251 15.96 -4.76 10.87
CA ALA A 251 14.67 -5.43 10.69
C ALA A 251 14.74 -6.91 11.05
N MET A 252 15.86 -7.58 10.71
CA MET A 252 16.10 -8.99 10.99
C MET A 252 16.84 -9.25 12.32
N ALA A 253 16.96 -8.27 13.21
CA ALA A 253 17.58 -8.46 14.52
C ALA A 253 16.80 -9.52 15.32
N ARG A 254 17.51 -10.48 15.93
CA ARG A 254 16.92 -11.54 16.78
C ARG A 254 16.37 -10.97 18.06
N ASP A 255 17.16 -10.09 18.69
CA ASP A 255 16.69 -9.34 19.85
C ASP A 255 15.67 -8.29 19.44
N GLN A 256 14.45 -8.46 19.91
CA GLN A 256 13.36 -7.52 19.64
C GLN A 256 13.66 -6.11 20.16
N SER A 257 14.48 -5.96 21.20
CA SER A 257 14.86 -4.64 21.74
C SER A 257 15.76 -3.83 20.79
N VAL A 258 16.48 -4.50 19.88
CA VAL A 258 17.32 -3.90 18.85
C VAL A 258 16.56 -3.71 17.54
N ARG A 259 15.55 -4.57 17.28
CA ARG A 259 14.69 -4.51 16.12
C ARG A 259 13.88 -3.21 16.12
N TYR A 260 13.28 -2.84 14.99
CA TYR A 260 12.32 -1.74 14.95
C TYR A 260 11.15 -1.99 15.92
N MET A 261 10.86 -1.03 16.78
CA MET A 261 9.76 -1.13 17.75
C MET A 261 8.41 -0.70 17.18
N ALA A 262 8.43 0.04 16.07
CA ALA A 262 7.24 0.53 15.38
C ALA A 262 7.49 0.53 13.85
N TRP A 263 6.42 0.33 13.09
CA TRP A 263 6.43 0.40 11.64
C TRP A 263 6.91 1.75 11.11
N GLU A 264 6.53 2.85 11.79
CA GLU A 264 6.94 4.21 11.43
C GLU A 264 8.47 4.35 11.39
N GLN A 265 9.19 3.77 12.35
CA GLN A 265 10.65 3.82 12.38
C GLN A 265 11.25 3.12 11.15
N PHE A 266 10.73 1.94 10.80
CA PHE A 266 11.18 1.18 9.64
C PHE A 266 10.89 1.95 8.33
N ALA A 267 9.67 2.47 8.18
CA ALA A 267 9.29 3.27 7.02
C ALA A 267 10.12 4.55 6.88
N ASN A 268 10.43 5.24 7.99
CA ASN A 268 11.25 6.45 7.97
C ASN A 268 12.69 6.16 7.52
N ASP A 269 13.31 5.07 7.99
CA ASP A 269 14.66 4.68 7.55
C ASP A 269 14.67 4.33 6.05
N LEU A 270 13.63 3.62 5.54
CA LEU A 270 13.49 3.35 4.11
C LEU A 270 13.32 4.64 3.29
N ALA A 271 12.50 5.57 3.77
CA ALA A 271 12.29 6.86 3.11
C ALA A 271 13.57 7.70 3.09
N ALA A 272 14.36 7.68 4.17
CA ALA A 272 15.65 8.37 4.23
C ALA A 272 16.65 7.81 3.21
N ILE A 273 16.69 6.48 3.02
CA ILE A 273 17.51 5.85 1.98
C ILE A 273 17.04 6.30 0.60
N ALA A 274 15.72 6.25 0.34
CA ALA A 274 15.15 6.64 -0.96
C ALA A 274 15.48 8.09 -1.33
N ALA A 275 15.54 8.99 -0.34
CA ALA A 275 15.85 10.41 -0.54
C ALA A 275 17.36 10.72 -0.60
N GLY A 276 18.18 9.99 0.16
CA GLY A 276 19.59 10.31 0.39
C GLY A 276 20.59 9.54 -0.47
N VAL A 277 20.19 8.39 -0.99
CA VAL A 277 21.07 7.50 -1.77
C VAL A 277 20.65 7.50 -3.24
N PRO A 278 21.57 7.74 -4.20
CA PRO A 278 21.27 7.62 -5.62
C PRO A 278 21.01 6.14 -5.98
N LEU A 279 19.74 5.77 -6.08
CA LEU A 279 19.35 4.41 -6.40
C LEU A 279 18.85 4.30 -7.85
N PRO A 280 19.15 3.20 -8.56
CA PRO A 280 18.44 2.86 -9.79
C PRO A 280 16.95 2.75 -9.50
N LYS A 281 16.14 3.55 -10.21
CA LYS A 281 14.68 3.59 -10.05
C LYS A 281 13.97 3.98 -11.34
N HIS A 282 12.72 3.62 -11.46
CA HIS A 282 11.85 4.02 -12.56
C HIS A 282 11.03 5.25 -12.16
N GLY A 283 11.54 6.45 -12.46
CA GLY A 283 10.84 7.72 -12.20
C GLY A 283 10.90 8.20 -10.74
N VAL A 284 10.00 9.11 -10.36
CA VAL A 284 9.84 9.59 -8.98
C VAL A 284 9.04 8.58 -8.18
N LEU A 285 9.60 8.09 -7.09
CA LEU A 285 8.97 7.08 -6.23
C LEU A 285 7.69 7.64 -5.57
N ASP A 286 6.69 6.79 -5.42
CA ASP A 286 5.46 7.15 -4.70
C ASP A 286 5.73 7.46 -3.23
N THR A 287 6.75 6.85 -2.63
CA THR A 287 7.26 7.20 -1.29
C THR A 287 7.68 8.66 -1.20
N GLU A 288 8.41 9.18 -2.20
CA GLU A 288 8.81 10.59 -2.24
C GLU A 288 7.59 11.50 -2.38
N LYS A 289 6.65 11.13 -3.25
CA LYS A 289 5.39 11.85 -3.46
C LYS A 289 4.54 11.85 -2.18
N PHE A 290 4.38 10.68 -1.54
CA PHE A 290 3.62 10.53 -0.30
C PHE A 290 4.17 11.43 0.82
N ASN A 291 5.49 11.38 1.05
CA ASN A 291 6.13 12.22 2.05
C ASN A 291 5.97 13.72 1.73
N THR A 292 6.01 14.08 0.44
CA THR A 292 5.73 15.45 0.00
C THR A 292 4.29 15.87 0.34
N LEU A 293 3.28 15.02 0.05
CA LEU A 293 1.88 15.31 0.42
C LEU A 293 1.73 15.58 1.91
N ARG A 294 2.35 14.76 2.78
CA ARG A 294 2.30 14.93 4.25
C ARG A 294 2.82 16.27 4.73
N THR A 295 3.72 16.91 4.00
CA THR A 295 4.29 18.23 4.37
C THR A 295 3.44 19.41 3.91
N LEU A 296 2.55 19.23 2.93
CA LEU A 296 1.73 20.30 2.39
C LEU A 296 0.56 20.64 3.34
N SER A 297 0.40 21.94 3.61
CA SER A 297 -0.65 22.46 4.50
C SER A 297 -2.07 22.07 4.04
N PHE A 298 -2.28 21.89 2.74
CA PHE A 298 -3.54 21.44 2.17
C PHE A 298 -3.95 20.08 2.74
N PHE A 299 -3.03 19.13 2.84
CA PHE A 299 -3.29 17.75 3.26
C PHE A 299 -3.16 17.50 4.77
N LYS A 300 -3.03 18.53 5.58
CA LYS A 300 -2.79 18.41 7.03
C LYS A 300 -3.84 17.56 7.78
N THR A 301 -5.06 17.49 7.26
CA THR A 301 -6.18 16.73 7.87
C THR A 301 -6.39 15.35 7.27
N PHE A 302 -5.60 14.97 6.27
CA PHE A 302 -5.69 13.68 5.61
C PHE A 302 -4.87 12.65 6.39
N GLY A 303 -5.44 11.46 6.57
CA GLY A 303 -4.70 10.30 7.06
C GLY A 303 -3.86 9.65 5.96
N ASP A 304 -3.03 8.71 6.34
CA ASP A 304 -2.11 8.03 5.40
C ASP A 304 -2.90 7.29 4.30
N VAL A 305 -4.05 6.69 4.64
CA VAL A 305 -4.90 5.98 3.66
C VAL A 305 -5.39 6.93 2.57
N GLU A 306 -5.95 8.08 2.94
CA GLU A 306 -6.45 9.07 2.01
C GLU A 306 -5.32 9.68 1.17
N LEU A 307 -4.12 9.87 1.74
CA LEU A 307 -2.97 10.34 0.97
C LEU A 307 -2.54 9.34 -0.10
N TRP A 308 -2.58 8.04 0.19
CA TRP A 308 -2.35 7.00 -0.81
C TRP A 308 -3.44 6.97 -1.88
N GLU A 309 -4.71 7.21 -1.52
CA GLU A 309 -5.78 7.37 -2.51
C GLU A 309 -5.51 8.57 -3.42
N VAL A 310 -5.14 9.73 -2.85
CA VAL A 310 -4.80 10.95 -3.62
C VAL A 310 -3.69 10.63 -4.62
N LEU A 311 -2.65 9.92 -4.23
CA LEU A 311 -1.55 9.54 -5.15
C LEU A 311 -2.05 8.72 -6.35
N ARG A 312 -3.01 7.82 -6.15
CA ARG A 312 -3.52 6.94 -7.22
C ARG A 312 -4.30 7.66 -8.30
N PHE A 313 -5.06 8.70 -7.95
CA PHE A 313 -5.87 9.42 -8.93
C PHE A 313 -5.31 10.79 -9.34
N SER A 314 -4.20 11.23 -8.74
CA SER A 314 -3.53 12.49 -9.06
C SER A 314 -2.48 12.33 -10.16
N GLU A 315 -2.21 13.44 -10.83
CA GLU A 315 -1.15 13.57 -11.83
C GLU A 315 -0.15 14.62 -11.36
N TRP A 316 1.15 14.29 -11.37
CA TRP A 316 2.21 15.22 -11.03
C TRP A 316 2.68 15.93 -12.28
N MET A 317 2.71 17.26 -12.24
CA MET A 317 3.06 18.11 -13.37
C MET A 317 4.18 19.07 -13.00
N ASP A 318 5.19 19.14 -13.87
CA ASP A 318 6.21 20.19 -13.85
C ASP A 318 5.85 21.22 -14.93
N VAL A 319 5.75 22.50 -14.55
CA VAL A 319 5.40 23.60 -15.42
C VAL A 319 6.55 24.61 -15.38
N ALA A 320 7.14 24.88 -16.54
CA ALA A 320 8.18 25.90 -16.66
C ALA A 320 7.63 27.29 -16.36
N LYS A 321 8.50 28.21 -15.92
CA LYS A 321 8.17 29.62 -15.75
C LYS A 321 7.42 30.16 -16.97
N ASP A 322 6.40 30.98 -16.74
CA ASP A 322 5.49 31.57 -17.71
C ASP A 322 4.59 30.56 -18.45
N GLY A 323 4.63 29.27 -18.09
CA GLY A 323 3.69 28.24 -18.58
C GLY A 323 2.27 28.48 -18.07
N VAL A 324 1.29 28.31 -18.95
CA VAL A 324 -0.14 28.46 -18.61
C VAL A 324 -0.65 27.16 -17.98
N ILE A 325 -1.20 27.25 -16.79
CA ILE A 325 -1.79 26.12 -16.04
C ILE A 325 -3.30 26.06 -16.28
N ILE A 326 -3.95 27.20 -16.18
CA ILE A 326 -5.40 27.37 -16.36
C ILE A 326 -5.62 28.61 -17.23
N LYS A 327 -6.60 28.55 -18.16
CA LYS A 327 -6.98 29.68 -19.00
C LYS A 327 -8.39 30.14 -18.68
N GLU A 328 -8.58 31.45 -18.56
CA GLU A 328 -9.91 32.10 -18.34
C GLU A 328 -10.90 31.68 -19.43
N GLY A 329 -12.11 31.23 -19.04
CA GLY A 329 -13.16 30.79 -19.94
C GLY A 329 -13.13 29.33 -20.37
N ASP A 330 -12.06 28.59 -20.08
CA ASP A 330 -12.03 27.15 -20.37
C ASP A 330 -12.91 26.34 -19.38
N PRO A 331 -13.40 25.15 -19.76
CA PRO A 331 -14.12 24.28 -18.85
C PRO A 331 -13.26 23.86 -17.64
N GLY A 332 -13.88 23.78 -16.47
CA GLY A 332 -13.23 23.36 -15.23
C GLY A 332 -13.35 21.87 -14.97
N ASP A 333 -12.36 21.06 -15.33
CA ASP A 333 -12.36 19.60 -15.17
C ASP A 333 -11.37 19.10 -14.12
N PHE A 334 -10.49 19.98 -13.61
CA PHE A 334 -9.50 19.66 -12.58
C PHE A 334 -9.25 20.85 -11.65
N PHE A 335 -8.65 20.58 -10.53
CA PHE A 335 -7.97 21.57 -9.69
C PHE A 335 -6.52 21.09 -9.40
N GLY A 336 -5.69 22.01 -8.94
CA GLY A 336 -4.29 21.71 -8.64
C GLY A 336 -3.87 22.19 -7.27
N ILE A 337 -2.84 21.55 -6.72
CA ILE A 337 -2.18 21.95 -5.46
C ILE A 337 -0.72 22.16 -5.78
N ILE A 338 -0.20 23.34 -5.46
CA ILE A 338 1.20 23.72 -5.73
C ILE A 338 2.09 22.97 -4.72
N VAL A 339 3.05 22.19 -5.23
CA VAL A 339 4.05 21.48 -4.43
C VAL A 339 5.26 22.37 -4.18
N SER A 340 5.74 23.03 -5.25
CA SER A 340 6.88 23.98 -5.18
C SER A 340 6.75 25.04 -6.27
N GLY A 341 7.39 26.17 -6.08
CA GLY A 341 7.29 27.31 -6.98
C GLY A 341 6.11 28.22 -6.65
N GLU A 342 5.81 29.15 -7.54
CA GLU A 342 4.77 30.18 -7.40
C GLU A 342 3.94 30.31 -8.68
N ALA A 343 2.64 30.63 -8.55
CA ALA A 343 1.74 30.89 -9.66
C ALA A 343 1.04 32.24 -9.54
N ARG A 344 0.90 32.95 -10.66
CA ARG A 344 0.14 34.20 -10.78
C ARG A 344 -1.29 33.91 -11.21
N VAL A 345 -2.26 34.44 -10.48
CA VAL A 345 -3.66 34.45 -10.89
C VAL A 345 -3.94 35.79 -11.57
N LEU A 346 -4.34 35.75 -12.83
CA LEU A 346 -4.58 36.92 -13.68
C LEU A 346 -6.03 36.95 -14.17
N ARG A 347 -6.67 38.10 -14.14
CA ARG A 347 -7.94 38.31 -14.77
C ARG A 347 -7.87 39.53 -15.67
N LYS A 348 -8.21 39.38 -16.96
CA LYS A 348 -8.05 40.42 -17.96
C LYS A 348 -6.66 41.07 -17.90
N ARG A 349 -5.62 40.24 -17.75
CA ARG A 349 -4.17 40.62 -17.60
C ARG A 349 -3.82 41.41 -16.33
N ARG A 350 -4.73 41.56 -15.36
CA ARG A 350 -4.44 42.18 -14.05
C ARG A 350 -4.10 41.09 -13.04
N LEU A 351 -3.00 41.28 -12.31
CA LEU A 351 -2.63 40.38 -11.22
C LEU A 351 -3.66 40.48 -10.07
N LEU A 352 -4.32 39.36 -9.76
CA LEU A 352 -5.23 39.24 -8.62
C LEU A 352 -4.50 38.73 -7.38
N SER A 353 -3.68 37.68 -7.51
CA SER A 353 -2.93 37.08 -6.41
C SER A 353 -1.70 36.34 -6.91
N LEU A 354 -0.78 36.10 -6.00
CA LEU A 354 0.35 35.18 -6.15
C LEU A 354 0.11 34.01 -5.20
N LEU A 355 0.15 32.79 -5.73
CA LEU A 355 -0.05 31.57 -4.99
C LEU A 355 1.27 30.83 -4.82
N LYS A 356 1.43 30.15 -3.67
CA LYS A 356 2.68 29.49 -3.24
C LYS A 356 2.46 28.01 -2.96
N ALA A 357 3.54 27.31 -2.62
CA ALA A 357 3.49 25.92 -2.20
C ALA A 357 2.45 25.69 -1.06
N GLY A 358 1.68 24.64 -1.19
CA GLY A 358 0.57 24.30 -0.30
C GLY A 358 -0.77 24.98 -0.64
N GLU A 359 -0.81 25.92 -1.59
CA GLU A 359 -2.04 26.58 -2.02
C GLU A 359 -2.65 25.87 -3.24
N CYS A 360 -3.99 25.98 -3.38
CA CYS A 360 -4.74 25.36 -4.48
C CYS A 360 -5.08 26.36 -5.57
N VAL A 361 -5.19 25.85 -6.80
CA VAL A 361 -5.62 26.56 -8.01
C VAL A 361 -6.79 25.84 -8.67
N GLY A 362 -7.75 26.60 -9.21
CA GLY A 362 -8.86 26.05 -9.99
C GLY A 362 -9.91 25.30 -9.16
N GLU A 363 -9.95 25.50 -7.86
CA GLU A 363 -10.90 24.89 -6.92
C GLU A 363 -12.38 25.16 -7.24
N MET A 364 -12.65 26.25 -7.95
CA MET A 364 -14.01 26.58 -8.41
C MET A 364 -14.60 25.48 -9.33
N ALA A 365 -13.77 24.73 -10.02
CA ALA A 365 -14.21 23.60 -10.85
C ALA A 365 -14.81 22.47 -10.00
N TYR A 366 -14.27 22.24 -8.81
CA TYR A 366 -14.79 21.23 -7.88
C TYR A 366 -16.03 21.75 -7.13
N LEU A 367 -15.96 23.00 -6.63
CA LEU A 367 -17.00 23.57 -5.78
C LEU A 367 -18.24 24.04 -6.58
N GLY A 368 -18.05 24.47 -7.82
CA GLY A 368 -19.11 25.05 -8.68
C GLY A 368 -19.83 24.05 -9.57
N GLY A 369 -19.42 22.79 -9.60
CA GLY A 369 -20.01 21.74 -10.44
C GLY A 369 -19.49 21.74 -11.90
N ALA A 370 -19.95 20.75 -12.67
CA ALA A 370 -19.39 20.35 -13.98
C ALA A 370 -19.44 21.45 -15.09
N ASP A 371 -20.31 22.45 -14.96
CA ASP A 371 -20.47 23.50 -15.96
C ASP A 371 -19.73 24.80 -15.60
N THR A 372 -18.91 24.80 -14.58
CA THR A 372 -18.20 25.99 -14.12
C THR A 372 -17.02 26.32 -15.03
N LEU A 373 -17.08 27.48 -15.69
CA LEU A 373 -15.97 28.01 -16.47
C LEU A 373 -14.87 28.60 -15.56
N ARG A 374 -13.65 28.57 -16.04
CA ARG A 374 -12.49 29.16 -15.36
C ARG A 374 -12.63 30.67 -15.24
N SER A 375 -12.54 31.20 -14.05
CA SER A 375 -12.79 32.64 -13.75
C SER A 375 -11.56 33.52 -13.98
N ALA A 376 -10.35 32.92 -14.16
CA ALA A 376 -9.10 33.63 -14.31
C ALA A 376 -8.03 32.72 -14.96
N ASP A 377 -7.01 33.34 -15.54
CA ASP A 377 -5.80 32.67 -15.96
C ASP A 377 -4.94 32.33 -14.74
N VAL A 378 -4.28 31.17 -14.77
CA VAL A 378 -3.23 30.79 -13.80
C VAL A 378 -1.97 30.49 -14.59
N VAL A 379 -0.89 31.21 -14.29
CA VAL A 379 0.38 31.14 -15.02
C VAL A 379 1.52 30.94 -14.01
N ALA A 380 2.42 30.02 -14.29
CA ALA A 380 3.61 29.80 -13.45
C ALA A 380 4.48 31.07 -13.36
N ALA A 381 4.77 31.55 -12.15
CA ALA A 381 5.63 32.70 -11.92
C ALA A 381 7.11 32.30 -11.87
N THR A 382 7.38 31.08 -11.43
CA THR A 382 8.68 30.39 -11.42
C THR A 382 8.51 29.02 -12.06
N ASP A 383 9.57 28.26 -12.20
CA ASP A 383 9.44 26.82 -12.41
C ASP A 383 8.61 26.25 -11.25
N LEU A 384 7.56 25.49 -11.58
CA LEU A 384 6.53 25.08 -10.64
C LEU A 384 6.25 23.59 -10.78
N ARG A 385 6.16 22.91 -9.65
CA ARG A 385 5.63 21.55 -9.56
C ARG A 385 4.28 21.58 -8.87
N MET A 386 3.31 20.86 -9.42
CA MET A 386 1.96 20.78 -8.87
C MET A 386 1.38 19.38 -9.00
N ILE A 387 0.36 19.15 -8.20
CA ILE A 387 -0.48 17.95 -8.25
C ILE A 387 -1.80 18.36 -8.90
N LYS A 388 -2.15 17.72 -10.02
CA LYS A 388 -3.41 17.88 -10.73
C LYS A 388 -4.37 16.78 -10.31
N ILE A 389 -5.59 17.15 -9.94
CA ILE A 389 -6.66 16.26 -9.52
C ILE A 389 -7.88 16.50 -10.38
N GLY A 390 -8.26 15.49 -11.18
CA GLY A 390 -9.47 15.54 -11.99
C GLY A 390 -10.72 15.40 -11.12
N VAL A 391 -11.72 16.28 -11.32
CA VAL A 391 -12.96 16.28 -10.52
C VAL A 391 -13.67 14.93 -10.62
N LYS A 392 -13.81 14.36 -11.80
CA LYS A 392 -14.43 13.05 -12.01
C LYS A 392 -13.68 11.90 -11.31
N LYS A 393 -12.34 11.98 -11.23
CA LYS A 393 -11.54 10.96 -10.52
C LYS A 393 -11.78 11.02 -9.01
N LEU A 394 -11.93 12.22 -8.46
CA LEU A 394 -12.22 12.42 -7.04
C LEU A 394 -13.62 11.90 -6.64
N GLU A 395 -14.61 11.96 -7.54
CA GLU A 395 -15.95 11.39 -7.31
C GLU A 395 -15.93 9.90 -6.97
N HIS A 396 -14.91 9.17 -7.45
CA HIS A 396 -14.72 7.75 -7.20
C HIS A 396 -13.83 7.43 -5.98
N ALA A 397 -13.32 8.46 -5.29
CA ALA A 397 -12.56 8.30 -4.06
C ALA A 397 -13.47 7.88 -2.89
N SER A 398 -12.86 7.36 -1.81
CA SER A 398 -13.59 7.00 -0.59
C SER A 398 -14.35 8.21 -0.02
N GLU A 399 -15.44 7.95 0.69
CA GLU A 399 -16.24 8.99 1.33
C GLU A 399 -15.39 9.84 2.29
N ILE A 400 -14.50 9.22 3.03
CA ILE A 400 -13.59 9.89 3.97
C ILE A 400 -12.62 10.81 3.21
N CYS A 401 -12.05 10.34 2.11
CA CYS A 401 -11.16 11.14 1.27
C CYS A 401 -11.89 12.37 0.73
N ARG A 402 -13.08 12.21 0.15
CA ARG A 402 -13.91 13.31 -0.36
C ARG A 402 -14.27 14.31 0.75
N LEU A 403 -14.69 13.82 1.92
CA LEU A 403 -15.01 14.66 3.08
C LEU A 403 -13.80 15.50 3.53
N ASN A 404 -12.59 14.96 3.46
CA ASN A 404 -11.36 15.69 3.80
C ASN A 404 -11.06 16.80 2.78
N PHE A 405 -11.34 16.57 1.48
CA PHE A 405 -11.27 17.65 0.48
C PHE A 405 -12.30 18.75 0.78
N ASP A 406 -13.56 18.41 1.01
CA ASP A 406 -14.63 19.37 1.31
C ASP A 406 -14.28 20.22 2.55
N ARG A 407 -13.84 19.59 3.63
CA ARG A 407 -13.42 20.29 4.85
C ARG A 407 -12.23 21.22 4.62
N THR A 408 -11.26 20.79 3.83
CA THR A 408 -10.09 21.61 3.51
C THR A 408 -10.49 22.82 2.67
N TYR A 409 -11.35 22.65 1.67
CA TYR A 409 -11.85 23.76 0.86
C TYR A 409 -12.70 24.74 1.66
N LEU A 410 -13.58 24.26 2.53
CA LEU A 410 -14.35 25.11 3.43
C LEU A 410 -13.42 25.98 4.29
N ARG A 411 -12.37 25.40 4.84
CA ARG A 411 -11.37 26.15 5.62
C ARG A 411 -10.68 27.23 4.77
N ILE A 412 -10.23 26.88 3.57
CA ILE A 412 -9.57 27.83 2.64
C ILE A 412 -10.51 28.97 2.26
N LEU A 413 -11.78 28.67 2.00
CA LEU A 413 -12.79 29.69 1.66
C LEU A 413 -13.04 30.65 2.83
N VAL A 414 -13.13 30.13 4.06
CA VAL A 414 -13.26 30.96 5.27
C VAL A 414 -12.06 31.87 5.45
N GLU A 415 -10.84 31.34 5.31
CA GLU A 415 -9.61 32.11 5.38
C GLU A 415 -9.54 33.24 4.32
N ARG A 416 -9.89 32.91 3.06
CA ARG A 416 -9.92 33.88 1.97
C ARG A 416 -10.99 34.96 2.17
N LEU A 417 -12.17 34.58 2.64
CA LEU A 417 -13.27 35.52 2.94
C LEU A 417 -12.88 36.46 4.09
N THR A 418 -12.28 35.94 5.14
CA THR A 418 -11.80 36.74 6.28
C THR A 418 -10.76 37.75 5.83
N ALA A 419 -9.76 37.29 5.03
CA ALA A 419 -8.74 38.19 4.47
C ALA A 419 -9.33 39.26 3.53
N ALA A 420 -10.34 38.93 2.74
CA ALA A 420 -11.02 39.89 1.88
C ALA A 420 -11.78 40.95 2.69
N ASN A 421 -12.51 40.49 3.71
CA ASN A 421 -13.24 41.40 4.62
C ASN A 421 -12.31 42.34 5.39
N SER A 422 -11.15 41.87 5.86
CA SER A 422 -10.15 42.70 6.52
C SER A 422 -9.57 43.78 5.59
N LYS A 423 -9.31 43.42 4.31
CA LYS A 423 -8.86 44.40 3.31
C LYS A 423 -9.93 45.47 2.99
N LEU A 424 -11.19 45.06 2.96
CA LEU A 424 -12.32 46.01 2.74
C LEU A 424 -12.56 46.90 3.95
N ALA A 425 -12.36 46.40 5.15
CA ALA A 425 -12.48 47.15 6.41
C ALA A 425 -11.31 48.12 6.67
N GLY A 426 -10.25 48.07 5.87
CA GLY A 426 -9.09 48.96 6.04
C GLY A 426 -8.22 48.63 7.22
N ILE A 427 -8.33 47.41 7.75
CA ILE A 427 -7.57 46.88 8.89
C ILE A 427 -6.50 45.91 8.37
#